data_c41215a63269ce1850496b1e026e0874
#
_entry.id   c41215a63269ce1850496b1e026e0874
#
_cell.length_a   1.000
_cell.length_b   1.000
_cell.length_c   1.000
_cell.angle_alpha   90.00
_cell.angle_beta   90.00
_cell.angle_gamma   90.00
#
_symmetry.space_group_name_H-M   'P 1'
#
loop_
_entity.id
_entity.type
_entity.pdbx_description
1 polymer ?
#
loop_
_entity_poly.entity_id
_entity_poly.type
_entity_poly.pdbx_seq_one_letter_code
_entity_poly.pdbx_strand_id
1 'polypeptide(L)'
;DLNDIINNGPEEVLNKTSITQPAILLASCLAYKQLQLEMDIKPDLMCGHSLGEFSALVASESIDLVNALKLVHKRGIFMENCVNGSMYAILNANFDDILRVCNEVENSLGQIVSPANINAPNQVVIAGEVESVESVIKNLNDMGVKRCIKLKVSAPSHCKLMNDAAKKFESLLHKTEFKNPSCQIIHNYNAKTSSDIDNMRTNLVEQLTNPVQWIKTMNNLKSFEGIIIECGPGKILKGLGKSNDINDIISTSENDHVERIKEML
;
A
#
# COMPACT_ATOMS: atom_id res chain seq x y z
N ASP A 1 -21.25 -9.12 -8.76
CA ASP A 1 -20.97 -9.59 -7.41
C ASP A 1 -19.47 -9.74 -7.21
N LEU A 2 -18.92 -9.12 -6.15
CA LEU A 2 -17.48 -9.14 -5.88
C LEU A 2 -16.96 -10.57 -5.66
N ASN A 3 -17.71 -11.40 -4.95
CA ASN A 3 -17.34 -12.79 -4.70
C ASN A 3 -17.26 -13.60 -6.01
N ASP A 4 -18.14 -13.36 -6.95
CA ASP A 4 -18.10 -14.00 -8.26
C ASP A 4 -16.86 -13.56 -9.06
N ILE A 5 -16.53 -12.27 -9.05
CA ILE A 5 -15.33 -11.75 -9.73
C ILE A 5 -14.05 -12.31 -9.11
N ILE A 6 -13.97 -12.44 -7.77
CA ILE A 6 -12.81 -13.01 -7.10
C ILE A 6 -12.60 -14.48 -7.50
N ASN A 7 -13.67 -15.27 -7.59
CA ASN A 7 -13.56 -16.72 -7.84
C ASN A 7 -13.50 -17.09 -9.34
N ASN A 8 -14.19 -16.35 -10.19
CA ASN A 8 -14.43 -16.69 -11.59
C ASN A 8 -13.85 -15.69 -12.59
N GLY A 9 -13.37 -14.52 -12.13
CA GLY A 9 -12.86 -13.46 -12.99
C GLY A 9 -13.95 -12.69 -13.74
N PRO A 10 -13.65 -12.15 -14.95
CA PRO A 10 -12.37 -12.24 -15.65
C PRO A 10 -11.24 -11.42 -15.01
N GLU A 11 -10.00 -11.80 -15.27
CA GLU A 11 -8.81 -11.18 -14.68
C GLU A 11 -8.73 -9.67 -14.98
N GLU A 12 -9.13 -9.24 -16.19
CA GLU A 12 -9.12 -7.82 -16.57
C GLU A 12 -10.07 -6.98 -15.69
N VAL A 13 -11.16 -7.56 -15.21
CA VAL A 13 -12.09 -6.89 -14.28
C VAL A 13 -11.49 -6.86 -12.88
N LEU A 14 -10.92 -7.98 -12.43
CA LEU A 14 -10.29 -8.07 -11.11
C LEU A 14 -9.08 -7.11 -10.99
N ASN A 15 -8.36 -6.87 -12.09
CA ASN A 15 -7.19 -5.97 -12.15
C ASN A 15 -7.56 -4.48 -12.19
N LYS A 16 -8.84 -4.11 -12.31
CA LYS A 16 -9.26 -2.72 -12.11
C LYS A 16 -9.10 -2.33 -10.65
N THR A 17 -8.42 -1.21 -10.36
CA THR A 17 -8.14 -0.85 -8.96
C THR A 17 -9.41 -0.60 -8.16
N SER A 18 -10.51 -0.20 -8.79
CA SER A 18 -11.84 -0.09 -8.17
C SER A 18 -12.42 -1.44 -7.70
N ILE A 19 -11.95 -2.56 -8.25
CA ILE A 19 -12.34 -3.93 -7.88
C ILE A 19 -11.26 -4.60 -7.05
N THR A 20 -9.98 -4.47 -7.44
CA THR A 20 -8.84 -5.05 -6.72
C THR A 20 -8.81 -4.59 -5.26
N GLN A 21 -9.03 -3.29 -5.02
CA GLN A 21 -8.97 -2.75 -3.67
C GLN A 21 -10.01 -3.40 -2.72
N PRO A 22 -11.31 -3.41 -3.02
CA PRO A 22 -12.26 -4.10 -2.15
C PRO A 22 -12.04 -5.61 -2.06
N ALA A 23 -11.54 -6.26 -3.13
CA ALA A 23 -11.24 -7.69 -3.11
C ALA A 23 -10.10 -8.03 -2.13
N ILE A 24 -8.99 -7.29 -2.18
CA ILE A 24 -7.86 -7.48 -1.25
C ILE A 24 -8.27 -7.11 0.18
N LEU A 25 -9.00 -6.01 0.37
CA LEU A 25 -9.49 -5.63 1.70
C LEU A 25 -10.34 -6.74 2.32
N LEU A 26 -11.31 -7.27 1.57
CA LEU A 26 -12.17 -8.35 2.05
C LEU A 26 -11.35 -9.60 2.41
N ALA A 27 -10.45 -10.04 1.51
CA ALA A 27 -9.63 -11.22 1.75
C ALA A 27 -8.72 -11.05 2.98
N SER A 28 -8.10 -9.87 3.16
CA SER A 28 -7.23 -9.59 4.31
C SER A 28 -8.02 -9.56 5.63
N CYS A 29 -9.20 -8.95 5.63
CA CYS A 29 -10.07 -8.91 6.81
C CYS A 29 -10.60 -10.30 7.19
N LEU A 30 -10.95 -11.14 6.20
CA LEU A 30 -11.37 -12.52 6.43
C LEU A 30 -10.23 -13.37 6.99
N ALA A 31 -9.02 -13.24 6.45
CA ALA A 31 -7.84 -13.95 6.96
C ALA A 31 -7.53 -13.57 8.41
N TYR A 32 -7.58 -12.27 8.74
CA TYR A 32 -7.43 -11.81 10.11
C TYR A 32 -8.54 -12.32 11.03
N LYS A 33 -9.80 -12.28 10.57
CA LYS A 33 -10.94 -12.77 11.36
C LYS A 33 -10.86 -14.27 11.63
N GLN A 34 -10.43 -15.06 10.65
CA GLN A 34 -10.19 -16.49 10.84
C GLN A 34 -9.11 -16.72 11.89
N LEU A 35 -8.00 -15.99 11.82
CA LEU A 35 -6.92 -16.08 12.80
C LEU A 35 -7.42 -15.75 14.22
N GLN A 36 -8.26 -14.72 14.38
CA GLN A 36 -8.87 -14.40 15.66
C GLN A 36 -9.80 -15.49 16.21
N LEU A 37 -10.48 -16.26 15.33
CA LEU A 37 -11.34 -17.38 15.75
C LEU A 37 -10.52 -18.59 16.23
N GLU A 38 -9.32 -18.76 15.70
CA GLU A 38 -8.42 -19.89 16.03
C GLU A 38 -7.53 -19.57 17.25
N MET A 39 -7.27 -18.29 17.51
CA MET A 39 -6.34 -17.84 18.54
C MET A 39 -6.81 -16.50 19.12
N ASP A 40 -6.73 -16.33 20.44
CA ASP A 40 -7.02 -15.03 21.10
C ASP A 40 -5.83 -14.07 20.92
N ILE A 41 -5.66 -13.59 19.67
CA ILE A 41 -4.59 -12.66 19.33
C ILE A 41 -5.09 -11.23 19.43
N LYS A 42 -4.35 -10.41 20.17
CA LYS A 42 -4.56 -8.96 20.30
C LYS A 42 -3.33 -8.23 19.78
N PRO A 43 -3.40 -7.63 18.59
CA PRO A 43 -2.29 -6.88 18.05
C PRO A 43 -2.02 -5.60 18.84
N ASP A 44 -0.75 -5.30 19.09
CA ASP A 44 -0.33 -4.02 19.66
C ASP A 44 -0.24 -2.95 18.58
N LEU A 45 0.03 -3.36 17.36
CA LEU A 45 0.29 -2.48 16.22
C LEU A 45 -0.21 -3.12 14.93
N MET A 46 -0.82 -2.32 14.08
CA MET A 46 -1.18 -2.71 12.72
C MET A 46 -0.62 -1.73 11.70
N CYS A 47 -0.30 -2.23 10.53
CA CYS A 47 0.05 -1.44 9.35
C CYS A 47 -0.37 -2.19 8.09
N GLY A 48 -0.34 -1.52 6.96
CA GLY A 48 -0.59 -2.14 5.67
C GLY A 48 -0.11 -1.25 4.55
N HIS A 49 0.31 -1.83 3.44
CA HIS A 49 0.83 -1.12 2.29
C HIS A 49 -0.30 -0.57 1.43
N SER A 50 -0.35 0.73 1.21
CA SER A 50 -1.37 1.42 0.41
C SER A 50 -2.80 1.02 0.82
N LEU A 51 -3.49 0.19 0.05
CA LEU A 51 -4.80 -0.35 0.41
C LEU A 51 -4.78 -1.07 1.75
N GLY A 52 -3.70 -1.77 2.09
CA GLY A 52 -3.58 -2.51 3.33
C GLY A 52 -3.74 -1.66 4.59
N GLU A 53 -3.53 -0.34 4.51
CA GLU A 53 -3.83 0.58 5.62
C GLU A 53 -5.32 0.58 5.95
N PHE A 54 -6.21 0.47 4.95
CA PHE A 54 -7.65 0.32 5.19
C PHE A 54 -8.00 -1.03 5.80
N SER A 55 -7.29 -2.10 5.43
CA SER A 55 -7.45 -3.41 6.09
C SER A 55 -7.07 -3.34 7.57
N ALA A 56 -5.99 -2.62 7.90
CA ALA A 56 -5.58 -2.38 9.29
C ALA A 56 -6.63 -1.56 10.06
N LEU A 57 -7.22 -0.53 9.43
CA LEU A 57 -8.30 0.26 10.04
C LEU A 57 -9.58 -0.55 10.30
N VAL A 58 -9.92 -1.49 9.41
CA VAL A 58 -11.06 -2.42 9.66
C VAL A 58 -10.71 -3.40 10.77
N ALA A 59 -9.52 -4.00 10.72
CA ALA A 59 -9.08 -4.99 11.70
C ALA A 59 -8.95 -4.41 13.12
N SER A 60 -8.61 -3.13 13.22
CA SER A 60 -8.56 -2.37 14.49
C SER A 60 -9.91 -1.76 14.90
N GLU A 61 -11.00 -2.10 14.22
CA GLU A 61 -12.36 -1.61 14.49
C GLU A 61 -12.55 -0.09 14.30
N SER A 62 -11.59 0.60 13.68
CA SER A 62 -11.70 2.03 13.41
C SER A 62 -12.76 2.37 12.37
N ILE A 63 -12.99 1.49 11.39
CA ILE A 63 -14.05 1.60 10.39
C ILE A 63 -14.72 0.23 10.21
N ASP A 64 -16.03 0.19 10.07
CA ASP A 64 -16.71 -1.07 9.76
C ASP A 64 -16.42 -1.55 8.32
N LEU A 65 -16.44 -2.88 8.13
CA LEU A 65 -16.08 -3.51 6.86
C LEU A 65 -16.93 -3.02 5.68
N VAL A 66 -18.23 -2.81 5.88
CA VAL A 66 -19.16 -2.42 4.79
C VAL A 66 -18.84 -1.00 4.31
N ASN A 67 -18.61 -0.07 5.25
CA ASN A 67 -18.22 1.29 4.92
C ASN A 67 -16.82 1.33 4.30
N ALA A 68 -15.88 0.54 4.81
CA ALA A 68 -14.54 0.43 4.23
C ALA A 68 -14.57 -0.10 2.78
N LEU A 69 -15.34 -1.16 2.49
CA LEU A 69 -15.49 -1.69 1.14
C LEU A 69 -16.06 -0.64 0.16
N LYS A 70 -17.08 0.12 0.58
CA LYS A 70 -17.64 1.21 -0.23
C LYS A 70 -16.61 2.33 -0.44
N LEU A 71 -15.86 2.67 0.60
CA LEU A 71 -14.86 3.72 0.59
C LEU A 71 -13.71 3.39 -0.36
N VAL A 72 -13.12 2.19 -0.26
CA VAL A 72 -12.00 1.79 -1.12
C VAL A 72 -12.43 1.53 -2.56
N HIS A 73 -13.67 1.09 -2.80
CA HIS A 73 -14.23 1.01 -4.15
C HIS A 73 -14.30 2.41 -4.79
N LYS A 74 -14.79 3.42 -4.06
CA LYS A 74 -14.82 4.81 -4.54
C LYS A 74 -13.41 5.39 -4.71
N ARG A 75 -12.47 5.07 -3.77
CA ARG A 75 -11.06 5.42 -3.91
C ARG A 75 -10.51 4.91 -5.24
N GLY A 76 -10.73 3.62 -5.56
CA GLY A 76 -10.31 3.01 -6.82
C GLY A 76 -10.91 3.72 -8.04
N ILE A 77 -12.22 4.00 -8.04
CA ILE A 77 -12.89 4.75 -9.13
C ILE A 77 -12.25 6.14 -9.31
N PHE A 78 -11.97 6.88 -8.23
CA PHE A 78 -11.36 8.20 -8.34
C PHE A 78 -9.95 8.12 -8.90
N MET A 79 -9.18 7.10 -8.51
CA MET A 79 -7.83 6.86 -9.04
C MET A 79 -7.86 6.49 -10.53
N GLU A 80 -8.79 5.63 -10.96
CA GLU A 80 -8.94 5.23 -12.38
C GLU A 80 -9.33 6.40 -13.29
N ASN A 81 -10.04 7.38 -12.76
CA ASN A 81 -10.47 8.57 -13.50
C ASN A 81 -9.43 9.70 -13.51
N CYS A 82 -8.24 9.47 -12.98
CA CYS A 82 -7.14 10.43 -13.06
C CYS A 82 -6.41 10.39 -14.41
N VAL A 83 -5.51 11.35 -14.59
CA VAL A 83 -4.68 11.45 -15.79
C VAL A 83 -3.94 10.13 -16.07
N ASN A 84 -3.86 9.77 -17.34
CA ASN A 84 -3.10 8.60 -17.77
C ASN A 84 -1.63 8.73 -17.36
N GLY A 85 -1.09 7.70 -16.76
CA GLY A 85 0.28 7.67 -16.27
C GLY A 85 0.87 6.27 -16.24
N SER A 86 2.07 6.16 -15.71
CA SER A 86 2.83 4.92 -15.66
C SER A 86 3.48 4.75 -14.29
N MET A 87 3.76 3.49 -13.93
CA MET A 87 4.53 3.14 -12.74
C MET A 87 5.60 2.11 -13.09
N TYR A 88 6.80 2.28 -12.52
CA TYR A 88 7.92 1.35 -12.67
C TYR A 88 8.53 1.02 -11.31
N ALA A 89 8.78 -0.26 -11.08
CA ALA A 89 9.62 -0.71 -9.99
C ALA A 89 11.09 -0.67 -10.43
N ILE A 90 11.91 0.08 -9.70
CA ILE A 90 13.34 0.21 -9.90
C ILE A 90 14.03 -0.61 -8.82
N LEU A 91 14.86 -1.56 -9.23
CA LEU A 91 15.53 -2.49 -8.32
C LEU A 91 17.04 -2.26 -8.33
N ASN A 92 17.65 -2.35 -7.15
CA ASN A 92 19.09 -2.24 -6.94
C ASN A 92 19.69 -0.91 -7.44
N ALA A 93 18.97 0.20 -7.22
CA ALA A 93 19.46 1.55 -7.46
C ALA A 93 19.43 2.37 -6.17
N ASN A 94 20.31 3.36 -6.06
CA ASN A 94 20.34 4.27 -4.92
C ASN A 94 19.11 5.19 -4.96
N PHE A 95 18.47 5.40 -3.81
CA PHE A 95 17.28 6.24 -3.72
C PHE A 95 17.56 7.70 -4.09
N ASP A 96 18.70 8.25 -3.68
CA ASP A 96 19.05 9.65 -3.95
C ASP A 96 19.27 9.88 -5.45
N ASP A 97 19.84 8.89 -6.16
CA ASP A 97 19.96 8.93 -7.63
C ASP A 97 18.59 8.90 -8.31
N ILE A 98 17.68 8.02 -7.86
CA ILE A 98 16.32 7.96 -8.40
C ILE A 98 15.61 9.30 -8.18
N LEU A 99 15.68 9.85 -6.97
CA LEU A 99 15.05 11.12 -6.62
C LEU A 99 15.62 12.28 -7.44
N ARG A 100 16.95 12.33 -7.59
CA ARG A 100 17.64 13.36 -8.39
C ARG A 100 17.18 13.29 -9.86
N VAL A 101 17.18 12.11 -10.46
CA VAL A 101 16.75 11.93 -11.86
C VAL A 101 15.28 12.27 -12.05
N CYS A 102 14.39 11.89 -11.11
CA CYS A 102 12.99 12.32 -11.15
C CYS A 102 12.85 13.84 -11.14
N ASN A 103 13.56 14.54 -10.25
CA ASN A 103 13.53 16.00 -10.16
C ASN A 103 14.08 16.68 -11.42
N GLU A 104 15.17 16.17 -11.99
CA GLU A 104 15.77 16.68 -13.24
C GLU A 104 14.77 16.56 -14.40
N VAL A 105 14.10 15.41 -14.53
CA VAL A 105 13.11 15.17 -15.59
C VAL A 105 11.84 16.01 -15.36
N GLU A 106 11.31 16.07 -14.13
CA GLU A 106 10.15 16.90 -13.79
C GLU A 106 10.42 18.37 -14.15
N ASN A 107 11.59 18.90 -13.80
CA ASN A 107 11.99 20.26 -14.12
C ASN A 107 12.19 20.51 -15.63
N SER A 108 12.73 19.53 -16.37
CA SER A 108 13.01 19.64 -17.80
C SER A 108 11.77 19.56 -18.67
N LEU A 109 10.84 18.66 -18.34
CA LEU A 109 9.63 18.42 -19.13
C LEU A 109 8.41 19.21 -18.62
N GLY A 110 8.44 19.72 -17.39
CA GLY A 110 7.28 20.31 -16.75
C GLY A 110 6.15 19.31 -16.48
N GLN A 111 6.46 18.01 -16.49
CA GLN A 111 5.55 16.90 -16.29
C GLN A 111 5.85 16.20 -14.97
N ILE A 112 4.82 15.64 -14.34
CA ILE A 112 4.92 15.01 -13.01
C ILE A 112 5.61 13.66 -13.13
N VAL A 113 6.67 13.46 -12.31
CA VAL A 113 7.25 12.16 -12.00
C VAL A 113 7.91 12.20 -10.63
N SER A 114 7.65 11.20 -9.79
CA SER A 114 8.22 11.12 -8.45
C SER A 114 8.29 9.69 -7.92
N PRO A 115 9.10 9.43 -6.88
CA PRO A 115 8.95 8.21 -6.09
C PRO A 115 7.51 8.10 -5.56
N ALA A 116 6.95 6.89 -5.65
CA ALA A 116 5.58 6.54 -5.25
C ALA A 116 5.55 5.52 -4.10
N ASN A 117 6.47 4.54 -4.10
CA ASN A 117 6.63 3.61 -3.00
C ASN A 117 8.12 3.45 -2.68
N ILE A 118 8.50 3.75 -1.46
CA ILE A 118 9.86 3.52 -0.95
C ILE A 118 9.82 2.21 -0.17
N ASN A 119 9.93 1.08 -0.90
CA ASN A 119 9.60 -0.25 -0.41
C ASN A 119 10.71 -0.91 0.39
N ALA A 120 11.94 -0.80 -0.08
CA ALA A 120 13.13 -1.40 0.53
C ALA A 120 14.38 -0.63 0.06
N PRO A 121 15.54 -0.78 0.72
CA PRO A 121 16.78 -0.14 0.30
C PRO A 121 17.14 -0.40 -1.16
N ASN A 122 16.69 -1.54 -1.70
CA ASN A 122 16.95 -1.98 -3.07
C ASN A 122 15.69 -1.96 -3.97
N GLN A 123 14.58 -1.34 -3.53
CA GLN A 123 13.33 -1.31 -4.30
C GLN A 123 12.54 -0.02 -4.09
N VAL A 124 12.46 0.77 -5.14
CA VAL A 124 11.64 1.98 -5.20
C VAL A 124 10.70 1.90 -6.41
N VAL A 125 9.46 2.32 -6.23
CA VAL A 125 8.51 2.49 -7.34
C VAL A 125 8.41 3.98 -7.64
N ILE A 126 8.49 4.35 -8.91
CA ILE A 126 8.18 5.70 -9.39
C ILE A 126 6.84 5.73 -10.11
N ALA A 127 6.16 6.87 -10.05
CA ALA A 127 4.90 7.12 -10.75
C ALA A 127 4.89 8.53 -11.35
N GLY A 128 4.15 8.70 -12.44
CA GLY A 128 4.04 9.98 -13.10
C GLY A 128 3.39 9.86 -14.47
N GLU A 129 3.50 10.94 -15.26
CA GLU A 129 3.09 10.95 -16.65
C GLU A 129 3.98 9.98 -17.46
N VAL A 130 3.40 9.38 -18.49
CA VAL A 130 4.06 8.30 -19.25
C VAL A 130 5.43 8.73 -19.77
N GLU A 131 5.49 9.90 -20.43
CA GLU A 131 6.72 10.41 -21.05
C GLU A 131 7.82 10.69 -20.01
N SER A 132 7.46 11.34 -18.90
CA SER A 132 8.43 11.65 -17.85
C SER A 132 8.94 10.40 -17.13
N VAL A 133 8.05 9.42 -16.86
CA VAL A 133 8.48 8.14 -16.28
C VAL A 133 9.43 7.41 -17.22
N GLU A 134 9.12 7.32 -18.52
CA GLU A 134 9.99 6.67 -19.50
C GLU A 134 11.35 7.41 -19.67
N SER A 135 11.36 8.74 -19.58
CA SER A 135 12.58 9.54 -19.56
C SER A 135 13.45 9.23 -18.34
N VAL A 136 12.84 9.14 -17.15
CA VAL A 136 13.55 8.73 -15.91
C VAL A 136 14.16 7.33 -16.09
N ILE A 137 13.39 6.37 -16.62
CA ILE A 137 13.88 5.01 -16.83
C ILE A 137 15.07 4.99 -17.82
N LYS A 138 15.00 5.76 -18.90
CA LYS A 138 16.10 5.88 -19.84
C LYS A 138 17.36 6.42 -19.15
N ASN A 139 17.25 7.53 -18.43
CA ASN A 139 18.38 8.15 -17.72
C ASN A 139 19.01 7.19 -16.70
N LEU A 140 18.18 6.46 -15.93
CA LEU A 140 18.66 5.47 -14.97
C LEU A 140 19.36 4.29 -15.67
N ASN A 141 18.86 3.84 -16.82
CA ASN A 141 19.52 2.80 -17.60
C ASN A 141 20.89 3.27 -18.13
N ASP A 142 20.99 4.53 -18.59
CA ASP A 142 22.25 5.14 -19.03
C ASP A 142 23.27 5.26 -17.87
N MET A 143 22.79 5.39 -16.63
CA MET A 143 23.59 5.32 -15.40
C MET A 143 23.94 3.88 -14.95
N GLY A 144 23.48 2.86 -15.69
CA GLY A 144 23.79 1.45 -15.41
C GLY A 144 22.77 0.70 -14.56
N VAL A 145 21.61 1.29 -14.24
CA VAL A 145 20.51 0.59 -13.55
C VAL A 145 19.86 -0.39 -14.54
N LYS A 146 19.94 -1.69 -14.27
CA LYS A 146 19.53 -2.75 -15.21
C LYS A 146 18.12 -3.27 -15.01
N ARG A 147 17.49 -3.03 -13.86
CA ARG A 147 16.22 -3.65 -13.49
C ARG A 147 15.16 -2.60 -13.20
N CYS A 148 14.53 -2.13 -14.27
CA CYS A 148 13.36 -1.25 -14.24
C CYS A 148 12.17 -2.02 -14.83
N ILE A 149 11.16 -2.32 -14.02
CA ILE A 149 10.04 -3.19 -14.36
C ILE A 149 8.76 -2.38 -14.42
N LYS A 150 8.13 -2.29 -15.58
CA LYS A 150 6.82 -1.64 -15.74
C LYS A 150 5.75 -2.41 -14.99
N LEU A 151 4.98 -1.72 -14.16
CA LEU A 151 3.89 -2.31 -13.40
C LEU A 151 2.61 -2.34 -14.25
N LYS A 152 1.88 -3.45 -14.18
CA LYS A 152 0.55 -3.59 -14.79
C LYS A 152 -0.51 -3.00 -13.85
N VAL A 153 -0.58 -1.69 -13.74
CA VAL A 153 -1.53 -0.98 -12.89
C VAL A 153 -2.40 -0.05 -13.71
N SER A 154 -3.62 0.20 -13.24
CA SER A 154 -4.61 1.03 -13.94
C SER A 154 -4.52 2.53 -13.58
N ALA A 155 -3.67 2.91 -12.62
CA ALA A 155 -3.52 4.30 -12.19
C ALA A 155 -2.13 4.57 -11.62
N PRO A 156 -1.53 5.77 -11.88
CA PRO A 156 -0.25 6.20 -11.35
C PRO A 156 -0.41 6.70 -9.90
N SER A 157 -0.54 5.77 -8.94
CA SER A 157 -0.81 6.08 -7.54
C SER A 157 0.37 6.72 -6.80
N HIS A 158 0.07 7.39 -5.68
CA HIS A 158 1.05 7.94 -4.76
C HIS A 158 1.94 9.05 -5.33
N CYS A 159 1.40 9.85 -6.24
CA CYS A 159 2.05 11.02 -6.81
C CYS A 159 1.04 12.15 -7.06
N LYS A 160 1.52 13.34 -7.43
CA LYS A 160 0.69 14.55 -7.62
C LYS A 160 -0.42 14.40 -8.66
N LEU A 161 -0.36 13.40 -9.57
CA LEU A 161 -1.45 13.10 -10.52
C LEU A 161 -2.73 12.67 -9.79
N MET A 162 -2.65 12.23 -8.54
CA MET A 162 -3.80 11.83 -7.72
C MET A 162 -4.48 13.01 -7.00
N ASN A 163 -4.08 14.27 -7.20
CA ASN A 163 -4.64 15.42 -6.48
C ASN A 163 -6.17 15.51 -6.58
N ASP A 164 -6.75 15.30 -7.76
CA ASP A 164 -8.20 15.36 -7.92
C ASP A 164 -8.93 14.18 -7.28
N ALA A 165 -8.31 13.00 -7.31
CA ALA A 165 -8.80 11.84 -6.58
C ALA A 165 -8.77 12.08 -5.07
N ALA A 166 -7.68 12.66 -4.55
CA ALA A 166 -7.50 12.97 -3.14
C ALA A 166 -8.56 13.95 -2.63
N LYS A 167 -8.84 15.04 -3.35
CA LYS A 167 -9.90 16.01 -3.00
C LYS A 167 -11.30 15.35 -2.93
N LYS A 168 -11.63 14.51 -3.92
CA LYS A 168 -12.91 13.78 -3.93
C LYS A 168 -12.99 12.77 -2.78
N PHE A 169 -11.87 12.10 -2.51
CA PHE A 169 -11.76 11.10 -1.46
C PHE A 169 -11.85 11.71 -0.06
N GLU A 170 -11.22 12.87 0.18
CA GLU A 170 -11.31 13.65 1.41
C GLU A 170 -12.78 13.91 1.80
N SER A 171 -13.59 14.35 0.83
CA SER A 171 -15.02 14.58 1.04
C SER A 171 -15.79 13.33 1.47
N LEU A 172 -15.36 12.13 1.03
CA LEU A 172 -15.95 10.87 1.46
C LEU A 172 -15.45 10.46 2.85
N LEU A 173 -14.17 10.65 3.14
CA LEU A 173 -13.59 10.35 4.45
C LEU A 173 -14.29 11.13 5.57
N HIS A 174 -14.59 12.43 5.33
CA HIS A 174 -15.33 13.25 6.30
C HIS A 174 -16.78 12.77 6.54
N LYS A 175 -17.40 12.11 5.57
CA LYS A 175 -18.76 11.55 5.68
C LYS A 175 -18.76 10.13 6.24
N THR A 176 -17.61 9.49 6.33
CA THR A 176 -17.46 8.14 6.84
C THR A 176 -17.25 8.17 8.35
N GLU A 177 -17.99 7.34 9.06
CA GLU A 177 -17.81 7.18 10.50
C GLU A 177 -16.50 6.45 10.80
N PHE A 178 -15.68 7.05 11.66
CA PHE A 178 -14.47 6.47 12.21
C PHE A 178 -14.59 6.41 13.73
N LYS A 179 -13.97 5.38 14.32
CA LYS A 179 -13.78 5.22 15.75
C LYS A 179 -12.30 5.20 16.08
N ASN A 180 -11.95 5.39 17.33
CA ASN A 180 -10.57 5.18 17.77
C ASN A 180 -10.20 3.72 17.54
N PRO A 181 -9.04 3.43 16.93
CA PRO A 181 -8.60 2.06 16.69
C PRO A 181 -8.31 1.34 18.01
N SER A 182 -8.52 0.02 18.06
CA SER A 182 -8.25 -0.82 19.22
C SER A 182 -6.75 -1.04 19.48
N CYS A 183 -5.90 -0.71 18.53
CA CYS A 183 -4.43 -0.76 18.62
C CYS A 183 -3.80 0.38 17.82
N GLN A 184 -2.49 0.55 17.91
CA GLN A 184 -1.78 1.57 17.12
C GLN A 184 -1.80 1.24 15.63
N ILE A 185 -1.94 2.28 14.80
CA ILE A 185 -1.87 2.17 13.33
C ILE A 185 -0.68 2.98 12.81
N ILE A 186 0.24 2.36 12.05
CA ILE A 186 1.28 3.10 11.33
C ILE A 186 0.73 3.53 9.99
N HIS A 187 0.76 4.83 9.71
CA HIS A 187 0.30 5.42 8.47
C HIS A 187 1.37 5.41 7.38
N ASN A 188 0.97 5.19 6.12
CA ASN A 188 1.89 5.09 4.98
C ASN A 188 2.58 6.41 4.64
N TYR A 189 1.87 7.54 4.78
CA TYR A 189 2.36 8.86 4.41
C TYR A 189 3.61 9.28 5.19
N ASN A 190 3.59 9.12 6.51
CA ASN A 190 4.63 9.64 7.39
C ASN A 190 5.34 8.57 8.22
N ALA A 191 4.88 7.31 8.14
CA ALA A 191 5.32 6.17 8.94
C ALA A 191 5.21 6.42 10.46
N LYS A 192 4.27 7.24 10.90
CA LYS A 192 3.99 7.51 12.31
C LYS A 192 2.69 6.84 12.74
N THR A 193 2.59 6.54 14.02
CA THR A 193 1.33 6.06 14.62
C THR A 193 0.40 7.23 14.94
N SER A 194 -0.91 7.00 14.80
CA SER A 194 -1.94 7.91 15.29
C SER A 194 -3.17 7.13 15.75
N SER A 195 -3.83 7.63 16.79
CA SER A 195 -5.17 7.22 17.21
C SER A 195 -6.19 8.38 17.09
N ASP A 196 -5.73 9.56 16.70
CA ASP A 196 -6.59 10.71 16.43
C ASP A 196 -7.26 10.58 15.06
N ILE A 197 -8.60 10.68 15.04
CA ILE A 197 -9.40 10.41 13.84
C ILE A 197 -9.13 11.44 12.74
N ASP A 198 -8.92 12.71 13.06
CA ASP A 198 -8.68 13.73 12.05
C ASP A 198 -7.26 13.60 11.45
N ASN A 199 -6.28 13.23 12.27
CA ASN A 199 -4.96 12.85 11.77
C ASN A 199 -5.01 11.60 10.88
N MET A 200 -5.80 10.58 11.23
CA MET A 200 -5.98 9.40 10.38
C MET A 200 -6.58 9.78 9.02
N ARG A 201 -7.63 10.59 9.00
CA ARG A 201 -8.24 11.09 7.74
C ARG A 201 -7.23 11.84 6.90
N THR A 202 -6.50 12.78 7.50
CA THR A 202 -5.45 13.54 6.82
C THR A 202 -4.39 12.63 6.23
N ASN A 203 -3.87 11.65 7.00
CA ASN A 203 -2.87 10.71 6.52
C ASN A 203 -3.39 9.84 5.34
N LEU A 204 -4.68 9.45 5.35
CA LEU A 204 -5.29 8.70 4.25
C LEU A 204 -5.46 9.54 2.97
N VAL A 205 -5.68 10.84 3.09
CA VAL A 205 -5.71 11.77 1.94
C VAL A 205 -4.31 11.95 1.39
N GLU A 206 -3.36 12.29 2.25
CA GLU A 206 -1.95 12.51 1.89
C GLU A 206 -1.30 11.27 1.28
N GLN A 207 -1.71 10.07 1.72
CA GLN A 207 -1.26 8.80 1.14
C GLN A 207 -1.50 8.73 -0.37
N LEU A 208 -2.56 9.34 -0.91
CA LEU A 208 -2.87 9.27 -2.34
C LEU A 208 -1.87 10.02 -3.22
N THR A 209 -1.32 11.13 -2.71
CA THR A 209 -0.50 12.08 -3.47
C THR A 209 0.98 12.03 -3.10
N ASN A 210 1.34 11.26 -2.07
CA ASN A 210 2.70 11.17 -1.52
C ASN A 210 3.19 9.72 -1.46
N PRO A 211 4.51 9.52 -1.43
CA PRO A 211 5.10 8.19 -1.38
C PRO A 211 4.69 7.39 -0.16
N VAL A 212 4.43 6.10 -0.35
CA VAL A 212 4.34 5.13 0.74
C VAL A 212 5.73 4.96 1.37
N GLN A 213 5.88 5.33 2.64
CA GLN A 213 7.14 5.29 3.41
C GLN A 213 7.39 3.89 4.00
N TRP A 214 7.39 2.84 3.16
CA TRP A 214 7.41 1.46 3.65
C TRP A 214 8.70 1.09 4.37
N ILE A 215 9.87 1.58 3.92
CA ILE A 215 11.14 1.39 4.65
C ILE A 215 11.03 1.91 6.09
N LYS A 216 10.45 3.11 6.27
CA LYS A 216 10.27 3.68 7.61
C LYS A 216 9.28 2.86 8.44
N THR A 217 8.21 2.36 7.83
CA THR A 217 7.27 1.44 8.47
C THR A 217 7.98 0.17 8.93
N MET A 218 8.80 -0.46 8.07
CA MET A 218 9.58 -1.64 8.43
C MET A 218 10.60 -1.36 9.55
N ASN A 219 11.26 -0.20 9.51
CA ASN A 219 12.18 0.19 10.58
C ASN A 219 11.46 0.38 11.93
N ASN A 220 10.24 0.90 11.93
CA ASN A 220 9.43 0.97 13.14
C ASN A 220 9.09 -0.45 13.64
N LEU A 221 8.71 -1.37 12.75
CA LEU A 221 8.41 -2.75 13.14
C LEU A 221 9.61 -3.47 13.75
N LYS A 222 10.84 -3.19 13.31
CA LYS A 222 12.07 -3.76 13.92
C LYS A 222 12.25 -3.40 15.40
N SER A 223 11.65 -2.32 15.86
CA SER A 223 11.74 -1.89 17.26
C SER A 223 10.72 -2.56 18.18
N PHE A 224 9.75 -3.31 17.62
CA PHE A 224 8.77 -4.06 18.38
C PHE A 224 9.26 -5.49 18.59
N GLU A 225 9.17 -5.96 19.83
CA GLU A 225 9.34 -7.37 20.17
C GLU A 225 7.98 -8.06 19.97
N GLY A 226 7.95 -9.16 19.19
CA GLY A 226 6.74 -9.91 18.96
C GLY A 226 6.68 -10.56 17.59
N ILE A 227 5.55 -11.19 17.31
CA ILE A 227 5.30 -11.92 16.07
C ILE A 227 4.71 -10.96 15.04
N ILE A 228 5.26 -10.93 13.84
CA ILE A 228 4.73 -10.17 12.72
C ILE A 228 3.97 -11.09 11.79
N ILE A 229 2.68 -10.79 11.56
CA ILE A 229 1.79 -11.61 10.74
C ILE A 229 1.29 -10.80 9.55
N GLU A 230 1.50 -11.30 8.33
CA GLU A 230 0.89 -10.79 7.11
C GLU A 230 -0.47 -11.46 6.90
N CYS A 231 -1.55 -10.68 6.99
CA CYS A 231 -2.92 -11.15 6.76
C CYS A 231 -3.39 -10.79 5.35
N GLY A 232 -3.79 -11.81 4.58
CA GLY A 232 -4.34 -11.61 3.24
C GLY A 232 -3.74 -12.54 2.18
N PRO A 233 -4.08 -12.31 0.89
CA PRO A 233 -3.63 -13.17 -0.19
C PRO A 233 -2.15 -12.93 -0.52
N GLY A 234 -1.40 -14.01 -0.68
CA GLY A 234 0.01 -13.99 -1.09
C GLY A 234 1.00 -13.72 0.05
N LYS A 235 2.22 -13.32 -0.32
CA LYS A 235 3.37 -13.16 0.58
C LYS A 235 4.22 -11.95 0.19
N ILE A 236 3.57 -10.89 -0.29
CA ILE A 236 4.28 -9.72 -0.83
C ILE A 236 4.93 -8.93 0.30
N LEU A 237 4.21 -8.70 1.40
CA LEU A 237 4.75 -7.94 2.54
C LEU A 237 5.82 -8.73 3.27
N LYS A 238 5.70 -10.07 3.37
CA LYS A 238 6.76 -10.95 3.85
C LYS A 238 8.03 -10.81 3.01
N GLY A 239 7.88 -10.76 1.67
CA GLY A 239 8.99 -10.51 0.74
C GLY A 239 9.64 -9.14 0.94
N LEU A 240 8.84 -8.10 1.14
CA LEU A 240 9.32 -6.76 1.45
C LEU A 240 9.96 -6.69 2.84
N GLY A 241 9.42 -7.41 3.82
CA GLY A 241 10.01 -7.55 5.15
C GLY A 241 11.43 -8.10 5.05
N LYS A 242 11.61 -9.21 4.31
CA LYS A 242 12.94 -9.80 4.06
C LYS A 242 13.90 -8.82 3.39
N SER A 243 13.42 -8.01 2.44
CA SER A 243 14.23 -6.96 1.79
C SER A 243 14.57 -5.79 2.72
N ASN A 244 13.93 -5.72 3.88
CA ASN A 244 14.18 -4.77 4.97
C ASN A 244 14.77 -5.47 6.21
N ASP A 245 15.41 -6.63 6.08
CA ASP A 245 16.04 -7.42 7.15
C ASP A 245 15.08 -7.88 8.26
N ILE A 246 13.79 -8.07 7.95
CA ILE A 246 12.80 -8.73 8.81
C ILE A 246 12.49 -10.09 8.20
N ASN A 247 13.06 -11.17 8.78
CA ASN A 247 12.99 -12.51 8.19
C ASN A 247 11.82 -13.35 8.70
N ASP A 248 11.30 -13.05 9.89
CA ASP A 248 10.37 -13.91 10.63
C ASP A 248 8.90 -13.48 10.51
N ILE A 249 8.52 -12.93 9.35
CA ILE A 249 7.12 -12.64 9.06
C ILE A 249 6.39 -13.95 8.69
N ILE A 250 5.28 -14.22 9.36
CA ILE A 250 4.39 -15.34 9.05
C ILE A 250 3.25 -14.81 8.18
N SER A 251 2.98 -15.46 7.03
CA SER A 251 1.84 -15.10 6.19
C SER A 251 0.68 -16.08 6.38
N THR A 252 -0.54 -15.57 6.53
CA THR A 252 -1.77 -16.38 6.58
C THR A 252 -2.02 -17.17 5.28
N SER A 253 -1.27 -16.91 4.21
CA SER A 253 -1.26 -17.71 2.98
C SER A 253 -0.34 -18.93 3.06
N GLU A 254 0.36 -19.18 4.19
CA GLU A 254 1.17 -20.37 4.44
C GLU A 254 0.30 -21.43 5.14
N ASN A 255 0.40 -22.68 4.70
CA ASN A 255 -0.45 -23.76 5.25
C ASN A 255 -0.16 -24.06 6.73
N ASP A 256 1.06 -23.78 7.17
CA ASP A 256 1.57 -24.03 8.53
C ASP A 256 1.54 -22.77 9.43
N HIS A 257 0.86 -21.71 9.00
CA HIS A 257 0.90 -20.41 9.73
C HIS A 257 0.36 -20.51 11.17
N VAL A 258 -0.68 -21.32 11.39
CA VAL A 258 -1.30 -21.49 12.71
C VAL A 258 -0.35 -22.17 13.68
N GLU A 259 0.28 -23.29 13.25
CA GLU A 259 1.25 -24.02 14.04
C GLU A 259 2.43 -23.11 14.40
N ARG A 260 2.99 -22.44 13.41
CA ARG A 260 4.14 -21.54 13.62
C ARG A 260 3.85 -20.39 14.57
N ILE A 261 2.65 -19.80 14.50
CA ILE A 261 2.26 -18.75 15.44
C ILE A 261 2.14 -19.32 16.85
N LYS A 262 1.52 -20.52 17.01
CA LYS A 262 1.41 -21.18 18.32
C LYS A 262 2.74 -21.54 18.94
N GLU A 263 3.74 -21.88 18.14
CA GLU A 263 5.10 -22.17 18.61
C GLU A 263 5.85 -20.93 19.11
N MET A 264 5.43 -19.74 18.66
CA MET A 264 6.07 -18.46 18.99
C MET A 264 5.36 -17.68 20.11
N LEU A 265 4.10 -18.05 20.46
CA LEU A 265 3.33 -17.51 21.58
C LEU A 265 3.66 -18.20 22.88
#